data_76322327b6b5ee34d9cb6e25148ab2c2
#
_entry.id   76322327b6b5ee34d9cb6e25148ab2c2
#
_cell.length_a   1.000
_cell.length_b   1.000
_cell.length_c   1.000
_cell.angle_alpha   90.00
_cell.angle_beta   90.00
_cell.angle_gamma   90.00
#
_symmetry.space_group_name_H-M   'P 1'
#
loop_
_entity.id
_entity.type
_entity.pdbx_description
1 polymer ?
#
loop_
_entity_poly.entity_id
_entity_poly.type
_entity_poly.pdbx_seq_one_letter_code
_entity_poly.pdbx_strand_id
1 'polypeptide(L)'
;MRTRKMMLYVGMIASLTVGIFISGAGQQKVEAKTKVTYTLKKGTLTIKGKGAMPTKMKFRRNKKIKKVIIKKGVTSVSYEAFALCKNLNSVTIPSTVKTIGIRSFYGTKISKITVPSKTKTIGQGAFGSCKDLKTIVMPGDFKLKLEEDTDDKLWYVASDQSAVDTITFNTKLKLENVSYLSANNLVVAKNDPSYQSIEGVIYTKDGKGIVRVPQKRTELKIKEGCTEFNMQSVLYNSTDSEGDEFNNCSKLKKIVIPSSVKSINKVKYKTDRADACDMHVDTIEIAPKDFDANSLYALGSSLGKNITIESLMKLLPDQITYK
;
A
#
# COMPACT_ATOMS: atom_id res chain seq x y z
N MET A 1 -9.96 -40.80 1.67
CA MET A 1 -11.33 -40.48 1.22
C MET A 1 -11.84 -39.31 2.03
N ARG A 2 -11.79 -38.10 1.51
CA ARG A 2 -12.39 -36.88 2.11
C ARG A 2 -13.48 -36.40 1.19
N THR A 3 -14.69 -36.49 1.65
CA THR A 3 -15.92 -36.11 0.97
C THR A 3 -16.01 -34.58 0.82
N ARG A 4 -16.00 -34.08 -0.43
CA ARG A 4 -16.31 -32.69 -0.79
C ARG A 4 -17.80 -32.41 -0.53
N LYS A 5 -18.09 -31.52 0.41
CA LYS A 5 -19.42 -30.90 0.51
C LYS A 5 -19.54 -29.80 -0.56
N MET A 6 -20.31 -30.09 -1.59
CA MET A 6 -20.75 -29.16 -2.60
C MET A 6 -21.89 -28.31 -2.00
N MET A 7 -21.67 -27.03 -1.74
CA MET A 7 -22.74 -26.11 -1.37
C MET A 7 -23.41 -25.56 -2.63
N LEU A 8 -24.64 -25.96 -2.83
CA LEU A 8 -25.52 -25.43 -3.87
C LEU A 8 -25.93 -24.00 -3.49
N TYR A 9 -25.56 -23.00 -4.29
CA TYR A 9 -26.12 -21.65 -4.18
C TYR A 9 -27.46 -21.63 -4.93
N VAL A 10 -28.55 -21.70 -4.18
CA VAL A 10 -29.89 -21.44 -4.68
C VAL A 10 -30.11 -19.92 -4.72
N GLY A 11 -30.22 -19.36 -5.89
CA GLY A 11 -30.58 -17.97 -6.08
C GLY A 11 -32.03 -17.70 -5.70
N MET A 12 -32.26 -17.03 -4.60
CA MET A 12 -33.57 -16.53 -4.21
C MET A 12 -33.80 -15.12 -4.80
N ILE A 13 -34.67 -15.04 -5.78
CA ILE A 13 -35.27 -13.79 -6.23
C ILE A 13 -36.35 -13.43 -5.20
N ALA A 14 -36.07 -12.46 -4.34
CA ALA A 14 -37.05 -11.90 -3.43
C ALA A 14 -37.59 -10.57 -3.99
N SER A 15 -38.76 -10.60 -4.58
CA SER A 15 -39.63 -9.45 -4.72
C SER A 15 -40.26 -9.16 -3.35
N LEU A 16 -39.91 -8.03 -2.70
CA LEU A 16 -40.49 -7.65 -1.42
C LEU A 16 -41.66 -6.68 -1.61
N THR A 17 -42.85 -7.20 -1.43
CA THR A 17 -43.99 -6.43 -0.99
C THR A 17 -43.91 -6.15 0.51
N VAL A 18 -44.17 -4.90 0.90
CA VAL A 18 -44.16 -4.47 2.31
C VAL A 18 -45.44 -4.98 2.97
N GLY A 19 -45.29 -5.96 3.85
CA GLY A 19 -46.35 -6.33 4.82
C GLY A 19 -45.89 -5.90 6.20
N ILE A 20 -46.64 -5.00 6.84
CA ILE A 20 -46.45 -4.63 8.24
C ILE A 20 -47.17 -5.67 9.09
N PHE A 21 -46.42 -6.47 9.86
CA PHE A 21 -46.95 -7.23 10.98
C PHE A 21 -46.30 -6.71 12.26
N ILE A 22 -47.15 -6.17 13.15
CA ILE A 22 -46.77 -5.77 14.52
C ILE A 22 -47.10 -6.94 15.41
N SER A 23 -46.08 -7.59 15.99
CA SER A 23 -46.20 -8.28 17.28
C SER A 23 -44.83 -8.61 17.85
N GLY A 24 -44.59 -8.17 19.10
CA GLY A 24 -43.63 -8.78 20.04
C GLY A 24 -42.18 -8.38 19.93
N ALA A 25 -41.73 -7.54 20.82
CA ALA A 25 -40.38 -7.27 21.33
C ALA A 25 -39.22 -8.08 20.69
N GLY A 26 -38.70 -7.56 19.59
CA GLY A 26 -37.42 -7.92 18.99
C GLY A 26 -37.04 -6.80 18.04
N GLN A 27 -35.96 -6.04 18.33
CA GLN A 27 -35.48 -5.01 17.43
C GLN A 27 -35.04 -5.65 16.11
N GLN A 28 -35.94 -5.72 15.15
CA GLN A 28 -35.57 -6.01 13.75
C GLN A 28 -34.80 -4.80 13.24
N LYS A 29 -33.50 -5.00 12.98
CA LYS A 29 -32.65 -4.07 12.25
C LYS A 29 -33.22 -3.94 10.83
N VAL A 30 -33.98 -2.89 10.58
CA VAL A 30 -34.49 -2.58 9.24
C VAL A 30 -33.27 -2.24 8.37
N GLU A 31 -32.82 -3.18 7.54
CA GLU A 31 -31.83 -2.88 6.52
C GLU A 31 -32.42 -1.87 5.54
N ALA A 32 -31.92 -0.65 5.59
CA ALA A 32 -32.32 0.40 4.66
C ALA A 32 -32.04 -0.06 3.22
N LYS A 33 -33.11 -0.24 2.44
CA LYS A 33 -33.06 -0.68 1.04
C LYS A 33 -32.20 0.28 0.23
N THR A 34 -30.98 -0.12 -0.10
CA THR A 34 -30.02 0.70 -0.84
C THR A 34 -30.54 0.97 -2.25
N LYS A 35 -30.89 2.22 -2.54
CA LYS A 35 -31.37 2.62 -3.87
C LYS A 35 -30.23 3.21 -4.70
N VAL A 36 -29.26 2.38 -5.07
CA VAL A 36 -28.16 2.76 -5.96
C VAL A 36 -28.49 2.28 -7.38
N THR A 37 -28.42 3.18 -8.34
CA THR A 37 -28.72 2.94 -9.76
C THR A 37 -27.56 3.42 -10.63
N TYR A 38 -27.55 3.05 -11.91
CA TYR A 38 -26.54 3.50 -12.85
C TYR A 38 -27.10 3.82 -14.22
N THR A 39 -26.34 4.61 -14.97
CA THR A 39 -26.57 4.88 -16.40
C THR A 39 -25.24 4.81 -17.14
N LEU A 40 -25.22 4.21 -18.31
CA LEU A 40 -24.05 4.19 -19.20
C LEU A 40 -24.39 4.95 -20.48
N LYS A 41 -23.74 6.09 -20.73
CA LYS A 41 -23.93 6.92 -21.94
C LYS A 41 -22.56 7.32 -22.50
N LYS A 42 -22.34 7.09 -23.80
CA LYS A 42 -21.11 7.46 -24.53
C LYS A 42 -19.81 7.11 -23.79
N GLY A 43 -19.76 5.90 -23.20
CA GLY A 43 -18.59 5.42 -22.44
C GLY A 43 -18.48 5.95 -21.00
N THR A 44 -19.36 6.83 -20.56
CA THR A 44 -19.41 7.33 -19.18
C THR A 44 -20.46 6.56 -18.38
N LEU A 45 -20.00 5.84 -17.36
CA LEU A 45 -20.87 5.17 -16.39
C LEU A 45 -21.07 6.10 -15.20
N THR A 46 -22.31 6.50 -14.95
CA THR A 46 -22.68 7.30 -13.78
C THR A 46 -23.43 6.43 -12.78
N ILE A 47 -22.94 6.36 -11.55
CA ILE A 47 -23.57 5.63 -10.44
C ILE A 47 -24.10 6.65 -9.45
N LYS A 48 -25.38 6.56 -9.08
CA LYS A 48 -26.07 7.51 -8.22
C LYS A 48 -27.02 6.82 -7.25
N GLY A 49 -27.37 7.49 -6.18
CA GLY A 49 -28.28 7.01 -5.13
C GLY A 49 -27.71 7.15 -3.74
N LYS A 50 -28.34 6.50 -2.78
CA LYS A 50 -27.91 6.49 -1.37
C LYS A 50 -27.58 5.07 -0.92
N GLY A 51 -26.44 4.91 -0.19
CA GLY A 51 -26.03 3.64 0.41
C GLY A 51 -24.93 2.92 -0.37
N ALA A 52 -24.71 1.66 -0.02
CA ALA A 52 -23.67 0.83 -0.61
C ALA A 52 -23.99 0.44 -2.06
N MET A 53 -22.98 0.37 -2.91
CA MET A 53 -23.12 -0.20 -4.24
C MET A 53 -23.45 -1.69 -4.11
N PRO A 54 -24.55 -2.19 -4.72
CA PRO A 54 -24.91 -3.59 -4.64
C PRO A 54 -23.86 -4.52 -5.24
N THR A 55 -23.59 -5.66 -4.61
CA THR A 55 -22.58 -6.64 -5.06
C THR A 55 -22.86 -7.23 -6.44
N LYS A 56 -24.17 -7.35 -6.79
CA LYS A 56 -24.60 -7.78 -8.12
C LYS A 56 -24.38 -6.74 -9.23
N MET A 57 -24.07 -5.49 -8.88
CA MET A 57 -23.79 -4.41 -9.83
C MET A 57 -22.35 -4.52 -10.32
N LYS A 58 -22.07 -5.52 -11.15
CA LYS A 58 -20.74 -5.84 -11.66
C LYS A 58 -20.58 -5.37 -13.10
N PHE A 59 -19.57 -4.57 -13.34
CA PHE A 59 -19.19 -4.09 -14.68
C PHE A 59 -17.87 -4.72 -15.15
N ARG A 60 -17.43 -5.78 -14.50
CA ARG A 60 -16.19 -6.50 -14.80
C ARG A 60 -16.07 -6.78 -16.30
N ARG A 61 -14.86 -6.54 -16.86
CA ARG A 61 -14.51 -6.74 -18.27
C ARG A 61 -15.34 -5.91 -19.28
N ASN A 62 -16.08 -4.91 -18.83
CA ASN A 62 -16.87 -4.08 -19.74
C ASN A 62 -15.98 -3.11 -20.54
N LYS A 63 -15.77 -3.39 -21.82
CA LYS A 63 -14.93 -2.59 -22.72
C LYS A 63 -15.59 -1.26 -23.14
N LYS A 64 -16.90 -1.08 -22.92
CA LYS A 64 -17.62 0.17 -23.28
C LYS A 64 -17.36 1.28 -22.27
N ILE A 65 -16.92 0.96 -21.03
CA ILE A 65 -16.70 1.95 -19.97
C ILE A 65 -15.32 2.57 -20.14
N LYS A 66 -15.29 3.89 -20.36
CA LYS A 66 -14.09 4.72 -20.44
C LYS A 66 -13.94 5.59 -19.19
N LYS A 67 -15.06 6.03 -18.59
CA LYS A 67 -15.11 6.90 -17.43
C LYS A 67 -16.16 6.39 -16.42
N VAL A 68 -15.85 6.46 -15.13
CA VAL A 68 -16.77 6.19 -14.02
C VAL A 68 -16.95 7.44 -13.19
N ILE A 69 -18.20 7.83 -12.95
CA ILE A 69 -18.56 8.93 -12.05
C ILE A 69 -19.47 8.36 -10.96
N ILE A 70 -18.93 8.27 -9.75
CA ILE A 70 -19.72 7.91 -8.58
C ILE A 70 -20.22 9.21 -7.95
N LYS A 71 -21.54 9.33 -7.78
CA LYS A 71 -22.17 10.54 -7.24
C LYS A 71 -22.25 10.49 -5.71
N LYS A 72 -22.30 11.66 -5.09
CA LYS A 72 -22.51 11.83 -3.64
C LYS A 72 -23.76 11.06 -3.19
N GLY A 73 -23.65 10.38 -2.03
CA GLY A 73 -24.68 9.49 -1.48
C GLY A 73 -24.32 8.00 -1.59
N VAL A 74 -23.53 7.59 -2.60
CA VAL A 74 -22.96 6.24 -2.65
C VAL A 74 -21.86 6.11 -1.59
N THR A 75 -21.89 5.02 -0.80
CA THR A 75 -21.02 4.84 0.36
C THR A 75 -19.94 3.78 0.17
N SER A 76 -20.05 2.93 -0.84
CA SER A 76 -19.03 1.93 -1.14
C SER A 76 -18.91 1.64 -2.64
N VAL A 77 -17.73 1.16 -3.03
CA VAL A 77 -17.50 0.48 -4.31
C VAL A 77 -17.44 -1.02 -4.01
N SER A 78 -18.19 -1.83 -4.76
CA SER A 78 -18.29 -3.27 -4.49
C SER A 78 -17.04 -4.04 -4.93
N TYR A 79 -16.94 -5.29 -4.45
CA TYR A 79 -15.99 -6.30 -4.89
C TYR A 79 -15.97 -6.41 -6.41
N GLU A 80 -14.79 -6.34 -7.03
CA GLU A 80 -14.53 -6.47 -8.47
C GLU A 80 -15.41 -5.60 -9.39
N ALA A 81 -16.03 -4.53 -8.89
CA ALA A 81 -17.04 -3.78 -9.62
C ALA A 81 -16.62 -3.38 -11.05
N PHE A 82 -15.36 -2.95 -11.21
CA PHE A 82 -14.80 -2.49 -12.49
C PHE A 82 -13.55 -3.28 -12.90
N ALA A 83 -13.33 -4.45 -12.30
CA ALA A 83 -12.15 -5.25 -12.61
C ALA A 83 -12.06 -5.55 -14.10
N LEU A 84 -10.85 -5.39 -14.67
CA LEU A 84 -10.55 -5.66 -16.08
C LEU A 84 -11.38 -4.83 -17.08
N CYS A 85 -11.92 -3.68 -16.67
CA CYS A 85 -12.47 -2.68 -17.60
C CYS A 85 -11.31 -2.01 -18.36
N LYS A 86 -10.80 -2.68 -19.40
CA LYS A 86 -9.55 -2.33 -20.11
C LYS A 86 -9.53 -0.95 -20.77
N ASN A 87 -10.69 -0.29 -20.91
CA ASN A 87 -10.79 1.06 -21.46
C ASN A 87 -11.07 2.13 -20.39
N LEU A 88 -11.24 1.73 -19.12
CA LEU A 88 -11.49 2.65 -18.01
C LEU A 88 -10.20 3.39 -17.66
N ASN A 89 -10.16 4.69 -17.95
CA ASN A 89 -9.01 5.57 -17.72
C ASN A 89 -9.30 6.71 -16.73
N SER A 90 -10.55 6.93 -16.34
CA SER A 90 -10.93 8.02 -15.43
C SER A 90 -12.00 7.59 -14.44
N VAL A 91 -11.78 7.89 -13.17
CA VAL A 91 -12.70 7.57 -12.08
C VAL A 91 -12.84 8.78 -11.15
N THR A 92 -14.08 9.13 -10.82
CA THR A 92 -14.40 10.13 -9.79
C THR A 92 -15.10 9.45 -8.62
N ILE A 93 -14.51 9.55 -7.42
CA ILE A 93 -15.02 8.95 -6.18
C ILE A 93 -15.40 10.09 -5.23
N PRO A 94 -16.66 10.18 -4.77
CA PRO A 94 -17.10 11.23 -3.86
C PRO A 94 -16.69 10.97 -2.41
N SER A 95 -16.66 12.03 -1.58
CA SER A 95 -16.29 11.96 -0.16
C SER A 95 -17.24 11.10 0.72
N THR A 96 -18.38 10.69 0.17
CA THR A 96 -19.31 9.78 0.86
C THR A 96 -18.86 8.32 0.84
N VAL A 97 -17.93 7.94 -0.05
CA VAL A 97 -17.42 6.56 -0.15
C VAL A 97 -16.50 6.27 1.03
N LYS A 98 -16.88 5.27 1.82
CA LYS A 98 -16.15 4.79 3.00
C LYS A 98 -15.36 3.52 2.73
N THR A 99 -15.77 2.76 1.70
CA THR A 99 -15.17 1.47 1.38
C THR A 99 -14.91 1.35 -0.11
N ILE A 100 -13.68 1.00 -0.45
CA ILE A 100 -13.26 0.55 -1.78
C ILE A 100 -13.10 -0.97 -1.69
N GLY A 101 -13.86 -1.71 -2.51
CA GLY A 101 -13.89 -3.17 -2.49
C GLY A 101 -12.61 -3.80 -3.02
N ILE A 102 -12.40 -5.06 -2.65
CA ILE A 102 -11.29 -5.90 -3.14
C ILE A 102 -11.35 -5.94 -4.68
N ARG A 103 -10.20 -5.78 -5.32
CA ARG A 103 -10.01 -5.80 -6.79
C ARG A 103 -10.97 -4.89 -7.58
N SER A 104 -11.56 -3.87 -6.95
CA SER A 104 -12.65 -3.07 -7.57
C SER A 104 -12.24 -2.36 -8.86
N PHE A 105 -10.97 -1.95 -9.00
CA PHE A 105 -10.41 -1.33 -10.20
C PHE A 105 -9.24 -2.13 -10.79
N TYR A 106 -9.10 -3.39 -10.42
CA TYR A 106 -8.00 -4.24 -10.86
C TYR A 106 -7.88 -4.28 -12.37
N GLY A 107 -6.66 -4.10 -12.90
CA GLY A 107 -6.34 -4.23 -14.32
C GLY A 107 -7.04 -3.23 -15.25
N THR A 108 -7.37 -2.03 -14.75
CA THR A 108 -7.89 -0.90 -15.55
C THR A 108 -6.75 -0.05 -16.12
N LYS A 109 -7.09 0.95 -16.95
CA LYS A 109 -6.15 1.93 -17.54
C LYS A 109 -6.17 3.30 -16.85
N ILE A 110 -6.60 3.35 -15.59
CA ILE A 110 -6.53 4.60 -14.82
C ILE A 110 -5.07 5.03 -14.65
N SER A 111 -4.77 6.30 -14.92
CA SER A 111 -3.43 6.86 -14.76
C SER A 111 -3.25 7.60 -13.44
N LYS A 112 -4.34 8.08 -12.86
CA LYS A 112 -4.39 8.76 -11.58
C LYS A 112 -5.67 8.42 -10.85
N ILE A 113 -5.59 8.22 -9.54
CA ILE A 113 -6.76 8.02 -8.68
C ILE A 113 -6.67 8.87 -7.41
N THR A 114 -7.80 9.44 -7.01
CA THR A 114 -7.95 10.10 -5.72
C THR A 114 -9.00 9.35 -4.91
N VAL A 115 -8.55 8.68 -3.86
CA VAL A 115 -9.39 8.07 -2.84
C VAL A 115 -9.71 9.13 -1.79
N PRO A 116 -10.98 9.37 -1.48
CA PRO A 116 -11.37 10.41 -0.52
C PRO A 116 -10.76 10.18 0.87
N SER A 117 -10.41 11.25 1.57
CA SER A 117 -9.85 11.20 2.95
C SER A 117 -10.77 10.54 3.98
N LYS A 118 -12.07 10.50 3.70
CA LYS A 118 -13.06 9.83 4.56
C LYS A 118 -13.22 8.32 4.30
N THR A 119 -12.49 7.76 3.34
CA THR A 119 -12.48 6.32 3.08
C THR A 119 -11.70 5.62 4.19
N LYS A 120 -12.31 4.62 4.82
CA LYS A 120 -11.75 3.89 5.96
C LYS A 120 -11.32 2.48 5.65
N THR A 121 -11.80 1.92 4.53
CA THR A 121 -11.45 0.56 4.13
C THR A 121 -11.08 0.53 2.66
N ILE A 122 -9.95 -0.08 2.36
CA ILE A 122 -9.49 -0.32 0.99
C ILE A 122 -9.19 -1.82 0.87
N GLY A 123 -9.75 -2.45 -0.15
CA GLY A 123 -9.58 -3.88 -0.38
C GLY A 123 -8.26 -4.22 -1.06
N GLN A 124 -7.80 -5.43 -0.80
CA GLN A 124 -6.68 -6.07 -1.46
C GLN A 124 -6.80 -5.95 -2.98
N GLY A 125 -5.71 -5.58 -3.66
CA GLY A 125 -5.68 -5.45 -5.11
C GLY A 125 -6.64 -4.42 -5.70
N ALA A 126 -7.18 -3.48 -4.88
CA ALA A 126 -8.15 -2.49 -5.36
C ALA A 126 -7.69 -1.75 -6.61
N PHE A 127 -6.40 -1.48 -6.73
CA PHE A 127 -5.72 -0.84 -7.87
C PHE A 127 -4.61 -1.73 -8.46
N GLY A 128 -4.65 -3.03 -8.20
CA GLY A 128 -3.66 -3.99 -8.69
C GLY A 128 -3.67 -4.08 -10.22
N SER A 129 -2.52 -4.40 -10.83
CA SER A 129 -2.35 -4.54 -12.29
C SER A 129 -2.82 -3.34 -13.14
N CYS A 130 -2.91 -2.16 -12.55
CA CYS A 130 -3.18 -0.91 -13.28
C CYS A 130 -1.86 -0.39 -13.88
N LYS A 131 -1.49 -0.89 -15.05
CA LYS A 131 -0.17 -0.63 -15.67
C LYS A 131 0.10 0.85 -15.99
N ASP A 132 -0.95 1.65 -16.16
CA ASP A 132 -0.84 3.08 -16.48
C ASP A 132 -0.90 3.98 -15.22
N LEU A 133 -1.16 3.40 -14.04
CA LEU A 133 -1.37 4.14 -12.80
C LEU A 133 -0.06 4.73 -12.27
N LYS A 134 0.10 6.04 -12.38
CA LYS A 134 1.29 6.78 -11.94
C LYS A 134 1.13 7.41 -10.57
N THR A 135 -0.08 7.88 -10.24
CA THR A 135 -0.31 8.64 -9.00
C THR A 135 -1.52 8.14 -8.25
N ILE A 136 -1.34 7.90 -6.97
CA ILE A 136 -2.42 7.59 -6.03
C ILE A 136 -2.44 8.67 -4.93
N VAL A 137 -3.60 9.30 -4.71
CA VAL A 137 -3.87 10.08 -3.51
C VAL A 137 -4.85 9.29 -2.65
N MET A 138 -4.52 9.03 -1.38
CA MET A 138 -5.31 8.15 -0.53
C MET A 138 -5.17 8.51 0.95
N PRO A 139 -6.12 8.08 1.83
CA PRO A 139 -5.92 8.24 3.27
C PRO A 139 -4.72 7.42 3.75
N GLY A 140 -4.03 7.91 4.78
CA GLY A 140 -2.91 7.21 5.42
C GLY A 140 -3.35 6.27 6.54
N ASP A 141 -4.60 6.39 7.00
CA ASP A 141 -5.18 5.67 8.16
C ASP A 141 -6.27 4.65 7.76
N PHE A 142 -6.19 4.09 6.55
CA PHE A 142 -7.15 3.08 6.09
C PHE A 142 -6.92 1.73 6.76
N LYS A 143 -7.95 0.86 6.74
CA LYS A 143 -7.86 -0.57 7.06
C LYS A 143 -7.81 -1.35 5.75
N LEU A 144 -6.79 -2.19 5.58
CA LEU A 144 -6.76 -3.15 4.47
C LEU A 144 -7.81 -4.24 4.71
N LYS A 145 -8.63 -4.52 3.71
CA LYS A 145 -9.53 -5.66 3.69
C LYS A 145 -8.95 -6.73 2.78
N LEU A 146 -8.64 -7.86 3.36
CA LEU A 146 -8.14 -9.05 2.66
C LEU A 146 -9.31 -9.88 2.10
N GLU A 147 -9.03 -10.70 1.12
CA GLU A 147 -9.92 -11.74 0.62
C GLU A 147 -9.77 -12.97 1.52
N GLU A 148 -10.88 -13.52 1.98
CA GLU A 148 -10.91 -14.76 2.75
C GLU A 148 -10.70 -15.94 1.79
N ASP A 149 -9.95 -16.96 2.21
CA ASP A 149 -9.75 -18.23 1.49
C ASP A 149 -9.06 -18.16 0.12
N THR A 150 -8.12 -17.25 -0.09
CA THR A 150 -7.27 -17.28 -1.29
C THR A 150 -5.81 -17.50 -0.93
N ASP A 151 -5.18 -18.49 -1.60
CA ASP A 151 -3.72 -18.65 -1.61
C ASP A 151 -3.00 -17.53 -2.38
N ASP A 152 -3.75 -16.58 -2.91
CA ASP A 152 -3.23 -15.42 -3.64
C ASP A 152 -2.61 -14.42 -2.66
N LYS A 153 -1.31 -14.53 -2.46
CA LYS A 153 -0.46 -13.67 -1.60
C LYS A 153 -0.33 -12.22 -2.09
N LEU A 154 -1.34 -11.69 -2.79
CA LEU A 154 -1.34 -10.31 -3.30
C LEU A 154 -1.83 -9.32 -2.23
N TRP A 155 -1.04 -9.15 -1.18
CA TRP A 155 -1.32 -8.28 -0.04
C TRP A 155 -1.36 -6.77 -0.37
N TYR A 156 -1.14 -6.39 -1.61
CA TYR A 156 -1.00 -4.99 -2.03
C TYR A 156 -2.32 -4.34 -2.40
N VAL A 157 -2.48 -3.08 -2.01
CA VAL A 157 -3.54 -2.19 -2.55
C VAL A 157 -3.29 -1.88 -4.02
N ALA A 158 -2.02 -1.63 -4.37
CA ALA A 158 -1.51 -1.49 -5.73
C ALA A 158 -0.26 -2.38 -5.84
N SER A 159 -0.32 -3.40 -6.68
CA SER A 159 0.73 -4.41 -6.82
C SER A 159 2.02 -3.86 -7.42
N ASP A 160 3.10 -4.62 -7.28
CA ASP A 160 4.41 -4.34 -7.87
C ASP A 160 4.36 -4.19 -9.40
N GLN A 161 3.42 -4.86 -10.07
CA GLN A 161 3.18 -4.72 -11.52
C GLN A 161 2.51 -3.40 -11.94
N SER A 162 2.05 -2.57 -10.98
CA SER A 162 1.55 -1.24 -11.28
C SER A 162 2.72 -0.26 -11.51
N ALA A 163 2.55 0.70 -12.42
CA ALA A 163 3.57 1.71 -12.72
C ALA A 163 3.56 2.87 -11.71
N VAL A 164 3.08 2.66 -10.48
CA VAL A 164 2.93 3.75 -9.50
C VAL A 164 4.28 4.39 -9.19
N ASP A 165 4.36 5.68 -9.47
CA ASP A 165 5.49 6.51 -9.16
C ASP A 165 5.33 7.17 -7.80
N THR A 166 4.18 7.81 -7.56
CA THR A 166 3.96 8.60 -6.33
C THR A 166 2.67 8.22 -5.64
N ILE A 167 2.77 7.97 -4.33
CA ILE A 167 1.62 7.83 -3.43
C ILE A 167 1.62 9.00 -2.46
N THR A 168 0.50 9.75 -2.44
CA THR A 168 0.29 10.87 -1.53
C THR A 168 -0.78 10.52 -0.50
N PHE A 169 -0.44 10.62 0.77
CA PHE A 169 -1.39 10.46 1.86
C PHE A 169 -2.07 11.79 2.18
N ASN A 170 -3.38 11.80 2.24
CA ASN A 170 -4.18 13.01 2.49
C ASN A 170 -4.79 13.06 3.91
N THR A 171 -4.39 12.11 4.78
CA THR A 171 -4.68 12.09 6.22
C THR A 171 -3.42 11.64 6.98
N LYS A 172 -3.46 11.67 8.33
CA LYS A 172 -2.42 11.12 9.19
C LYS A 172 -2.02 9.71 8.73
N LEU A 173 -0.72 9.47 8.64
CA LEU A 173 -0.20 8.19 8.21
C LEU A 173 -0.13 7.19 9.38
N LYS A 174 -0.64 6.00 9.15
CA LYS A 174 -0.29 4.79 9.90
C LYS A 174 0.82 4.07 9.14
N LEU A 175 1.97 3.95 9.76
CA LEU A 175 3.18 3.46 9.08
C LEU A 175 3.03 2.02 8.55
N GLU A 176 2.28 1.18 9.26
CA GLU A 176 1.94 -0.17 8.83
C GLU A 176 1.31 -0.25 7.43
N ASN A 177 0.53 0.78 7.05
CA ASN A 177 -0.14 0.81 5.75
C ASN A 177 0.83 0.97 4.58
N VAL A 178 2.05 1.45 4.82
CA VAL A 178 3.07 1.60 3.77
C VAL A 178 3.53 0.23 3.25
N SER A 179 3.51 -0.80 4.08
CA SER A 179 3.89 -2.17 3.69
C SER A 179 3.01 -2.75 2.58
N TYR A 180 1.79 -2.24 2.43
CA TYR A 180 0.85 -2.67 1.37
C TYR A 180 0.93 -1.84 0.08
N LEU A 181 1.98 -1.02 -0.07
CA LEU A 181 2.08 -0.03 -1.14
C LEU A 181 3.46 -0.09 -1.79
N SER A 182 3.50 -0.13 -3.11
CA SER A 182 4.73 -0.13 -3.89
C SER A 182 4.81 1.10 -4.80
N ALA A 183 5.79 1.98 -4.57
CA ALA A 183 6.00 3.23 -5.29
C ALA A 183 7.47 3.66 -5.27
N ASN A 184 7.83 4.67 -6.10
CA ASN A 184 9.13 5.35 -6.03
C ASN A 184 9.14 6.46 -4.98
N ASN A 185 7.99 7.10 -4.75
CA ASN A 185 7.86 8.25 -3.85
C ASN A 185 6.65 8.10 -2.94
N LEU A 186 6.86 8.38 -1.65
CA LEU A 186 5.82 8.45 -0.63
C LEU A 186 5.74 9.88 -0.11
N VAL A 187 4.54 10.47 -0.15
CA VAL A 187 4.32 11.85 0.29
C VAL A 187 3.26 11.85 1.39
N VAL A 188 3.66 12.21 2.60
CA VAL A 188 2.73 12.33 3.74
C VAL A 188 1.99 13.66 3.70
N ALA A 189 0.85 13.73 4.38
CA ALA A 189 0.09 14.97 4.52
C ALA A 189 0.96 16.08 5.14
N LYS A 190 0.87 17.31 4.62
CA LYS A 190 1.66 18.46 5.11
C LYS A 190 1.51 18.69 6.63
N ASN A 191 0.33 18.40 7.15
CA ASN A 191 -0.01 18.53 8.57
C ASN A 191 0.07 17.21 9.36
N ASP A 192 0.76 16.19 8.83
CA ASP A 192 1.00 14.96 9.59
C ASP A 192 1.81 15.31 10.86
N PRO A 193 1.36 14.87 12.06
CA PRO A 193 2.01 15.25 13.32
C PRO A 193 3.33 14.53 13.57
N SER A 194 3.54 13.37 12.94
CA SER A 194 4.64 12.45 13.27
C SER A 194 5.70 12.38 12.19
N TYR A 195 5.31 12.64 10.94
CA TYR A 195 6.18 12.40 9.78
C TYR A 195 6.22 13.57 8.82
N GLN A 196 7.28 13.60 8.02
CA GLN A 196 7.42 14.45 6.83
C GLN A 196 8.01 13.62 5.68
N SER A 197 7.82 14.11 4.45
CA SER A 197 8.45 13.51 3.27
C SER A 197 9.49 14.46 2.72
N ILE A 198 10.68 13.92 2.50
CA ILE A 198 11.78 14.63 1.87
C ILE A 198 12.22 13.79 0.68
N GLU A 199 12.14 14.35 -0.51
CA GLU A 199 12.46 13.65 -1.76
C GLU A 199 11.76 12.28 -1.90
N GLY A 200 10.52 12.18 -1.40
CA GLY A 200 9.71 10.97 -1.48
C GLY A 200 10.05 9.88 -0.44
N VAL A 201 10.99 10.11 0.46
CA VAL A 201 11.32 9.25 1.60
C VAL A 201 10.62 9.78 2.84
N ILE A 202 10.12 8.90 3.71
CA ILE A 202 9.45 9.30 4.96
C ILE A 202 10.48 9.41 6.07
N TYR A 203 10.53 10.58 6.68
CA TYR A 203 11.34 10.91 7.85
C TYR A 203 10.46 11.19 9.07
N THR A 204 11.07 11.14 10.25
CA THR A 204 10.50 11.72 11.47
C THR A 204 10.15 13.19 11.23
N LYS A 205 9.24 13.75 12.02
CA LYS A 205 8.76 15.13 11.82
C LYS A 205 9.88 16.17 11.91
N ASP A 206 10.89 15.94 12.74
CA ASP A 206 12.09 16.78 12.88
C ASP A 206 13.15 16.54 11.79
N GLY A 207 12.98 15.50 10.97
CA GLY A 207 13.89 15.15 9.88
C GLY A 207 15.18 14.45 10.32
N LYS A 208 15.31 14.08 11.59
CA LYS A 208 16.53 13.48 12.14
C LYS A 208 16.65 11.99 11.91
N GLY A 209 15.54 11.29 11.68
CA GLY A 209 15.53 9.85 11.44
C GLY A 209 14.78 9.47 10.16
N ILE A 210 15.30 8.48 9.43
CA ILE A 210 14.56 7.85 8.33
C ILE A 210 13.58 6.84 8.90
N VAL A 211 12.33 6.91 8.46
CA VAL A 211 11.24 6.05 8.91
C VAL A 211 10.89 5.00 7.88
N ARG A 212 10.83 5.39 6.60
CA ARG A 212 10.47 4.47 5.51
C ARG A 212 11.02 4.92 4.17
N VAL A 213 11.73 4.01 3.50
CA VAL A 213 12.19 4.17 2.12
C VAL A 213 11.18 3.49 1.19
N PRO A 214 10.79 4.11 0.07
CA PRO A 214 9.86 3.50 -0.89
C PRO A 214 10.45 2.27 -1.57
N GLN A 215 9.64 1.21 -1.73
CA GLN A 215 10.08 -0.11 -2.23
C GLN A 215 10.69 -0.10 -3.64
N LYS A 216 10.27 0.81 -4.52
CA LYS A 216 10.75 0.85 -5.91
C LYS A 216 12.00 1.70 -6.11
N ARG A 217 12.53 2.31 -5.06
CA ARG A 217 13.73 3.12 -5.15
C ARG A 217 14.94 2.31 -5.58
N THR A 218 15.72 2.89 -6.49
CA THR A 218 17.02 2.36 -6.91
C THR A 218 18.18 3.05 -6.22
N GLU A 219 17.96 4.28 -5.72
CA GLU A 219 18.95 5.07 -4.98
C GLU A 219 18.30 5.71 -3.75
N LEU A 220 18.98 5.62 -2.61
CA LEU A 220 18.68 6.34 -1.39
C LEU A 220 19.77 7.36 -1.11
N LYS A 221 19.47 8.64 -1.26
CA LYS A 221 20.30 9.72 -0.75
C LYS A 221 19.71 10.20 0.57
N ILE A 222 20.42 9.93 1.67
CA ILE A 222 19.99 10.37 2.99
C ILE A 222 20.20 11.89 3.07
N LYS A 223 19.18 12.61 3.57
CA LYS A 223 19.24 14.07 3.71
C LYS A 223 20.31 14.49 4.71
N GLU A 224 21.07 15.53 4.40
CA GLU A 224 21.95 16.18 5.36
C GLU A 224 21.14 16.72 6.57
N GLY A 225 21.67 16.54 7.80
CA GLY A 225 20.99 16.81 9.05
C GLY A 225 20.17 15.64 9.59
N CYS A 226 20.06 14.52 8.85
CA CYS A 226 19.62 13.25 9.40
C CYS A 226 20.73 12.69 10.29
N THR A 227 20.41 12.34 11.54
CA THR A 227 21.39 11.86 12.52
C THR A 227 21.33 10.37 12.78
N GLU A 228 20.21 9.73 12.40
CA GLU A 228 19.96 8.31 12.65
C GLU A 228 19.49 7.60 11.38
N PHE A 229 20.18 6.53 11.03
CA PHE A 229 19.76 5.65 9.96
C PHE A 229 19.39 4.29 10.53
N ASN A 230 18.10 4.03 10.64
CA ASN A 230 17.59 2.73 11.05
C ASN A 230 17.39 1.85 9.82
N MET A 231 18.11 0.73 9.75
CA MET A 231 18.01 -0.23 8.66
C MET A 231 16.59 -0.82 8.51
N GLN A 232 15.77 -0.84 9.56
CA GLN A 232 14.35 -1.20 9.48
C GLN A 232 13.56 -0.32 8.51
N SER A 233 14.02 0.89 8.22
CA SER A 233 13.39 1.80 7.25
C SER A 233 13.51 1.31 5.80
N VAL A 234 14.51 0.49 5.54
CA VAL A 234 14.83 -0.12 4.23
C VAL A 234 14.39 -1.59 4.20
N LEU A 235 14.63 -2.30 5.32
CA LEU A 235 14.36 -3.73 5.52
C LEU A 235 13.09 -3.92 6.36
N TYR A 236 11.97 -3.38 5.93
CA TYR A 236 10.75 -3.56 6.67
C TYR A 236 10.04 -4.84 6.21
N ASN A 237 9.92 -5.75 7.15
CA ASN A 237 9.21 -6.99 6.96
C ASN A 237 7.78 -6.84 7.48
N SER A 238 6.80 -7.15 6.65
CA SER A 238 5.53 -7.66 7.09
C SER A 238 5.61 -9.18 6.94
N THR A 239 5.65 -9.90 8.03
CA THR A 239 5.46 -11.34 8.00
C THR A 239 3.96 -11.62 7.93
N ASP A 240 3.55 -12.52 7.04
CA ASP A 240 2.21 -13.10 7.10
C ASP A 240 2.11 -14.11 8.25
N SER A 241 0.93 -14.72 8.43
CA SER A 241 0.68 -15.77 9.42
C SER A 241 1.51 -17.03 9.20
N GLU A 242 2.14 -17.19 8.04
CA GLU A 242 2.97 -18.33 7.66
C GLU A 242 4.47 -18.05 7.76
N GLY A 243 4.84 -16.80 8.10
CA GLY A 243 6.23 -16.38 8.27
C GLY A 243 6.93 -16.00 6.96
N ASP A 244 6.20 -15.88 5.85
CA ASP A 244 6.75 -15.38 4.59
C ASP A 244 7.00 -13.88 4.67
N GLU A 245 8.24 -13.47 4.42
CA GLU A 245 8.66 -12.08 4.51
C GLU A 245 8.34 -11.30 3.22
N PHE A 246 7.60 -10.20 3.36
CA PHE A 246 7.31 -9.28 2.25
C PHE A 246 8.24 -8.07 2.26
N ASN A 247 8.89 -8.00 1.24
CA ASN A 247 9.67 -7.03 0.49
C ASN A 247 10.14 -5.73 1.13
N ASN A 248 11.33 -5.76 1.25
CA ASN A 248 12.41 -4.82 1.29
C ASN A 248 12.46 -3.92 0.06
N CYS A 249 13.30 -2.90 0.14
CA CYS A 249 13.70 -2.12 -1.03
C CYS A 249 14.63 -2.94 -1.95
N SER A 250 14.16 -4.10 -2.47
CA SER A 250 14.96 -5.05 -3.26
C SER A 250 15.55 -4.45 -4.55
N LYS A 251 15.02 -3.29 -4.98
CA LYS A 251 15.54 -2.55 -6.16
C LYS A 251 16.61 -1.53 -5.80
N LEU A 252 16.88 -1.32 -4.52
CA LEU A 252 17.86 -0.34 -4.06
C LEU A 252 19.28 -0.80 -4.39
N LYS A 253 19.97 -0.03 -5.23
CA LYS A 253 21.31 -0.31 -5.72
C LYS A 253 22.37 0.60 -5.11
N LYS A 254 21.96 1.78 -4.66
CA LYS A 254 22.89 2.78 -4.13
C LYS A 254 22.33 3.43 -2.88
N ILE A 255 23.18 3.58 -1.86
CA ILE A 255 22.90 4.36 -0.65
C ILE A 255 24.00 5.41 -0.48
N VAL A 256 23.59 6.67 -0.27
CA VAL A 256 24.48 7.78 0.05
C VAL A 256 24.20 8.23 1.49
N ILE A 257 25.19 8.09 2.37
CA ILE A 257 25.09 8.40 3.78
C ILE A 257 25.89 9.67 4.07
N PRO A 258 25.25 10.78 4.48
CA PRO A 258 25.94 12.05 4.74
C PRO A 258 26.66 12.04 6.07
N SER A 259 27.56 13.02 6.26
CA SER A 259 28.36 13.18 7.48
C SER A 259 27.57 13.48 8.76
N SER A 260 26.31 13.92 8.61
CA SER A 260 25.41 14.17 9.73
C SER A 260 24.89 12.90 10.40
N VAL A 261 24.89 11.74 9.71
CA VAL A 261 24.46 10.45 10.29
C VAL A 261 25.53 9.99 11.29
N LYS A 262 25.13 9.84 12.55
CA LYS A 262 26.00 9.47 13.67
C LYS A 262 25.83 8.02 14.09
N SER A 263 24.67 7.42 13.79
CA SER A 263 24.40 6.03 14.15
C SER A 263 23.60 5.32 13.08
N ILE A 264 23.93 4.05 12.90
CA ILE A 264 23.21 3.12 12.04
C ILE A 264 22.71 1.98 12.93
N ASN A 265 21.39 1.86 13.05
CA ASN A 265 20.77 0.88 13.93
C ASN A 265 20.45 -0.40 13.16
N LYS A 266 20.84 -1.54 13.73
CA LYS A 266 20.57 -2.88 13.20
C LYS A 266 19.07 -3.19 13.20
N VAL A 267 18.62 -3.98 12.23
CA VAL A 267 17.27 -4.54 12.21
C VAL A 267 17.10 -5.50 13.38
N LYS A 268 16.02 -5.33 14.13
CA LYS A 268 15.58 -6.31 15.12
C LYS A 268 14.64 -7.29 14.43
N TYR A 269 15.17 -8.45 14.03
CA TYR A 269 14.33 -9.53 13.52
C TYR A 269 13.53 -10.18 14.65
N LYS A 270 12.28 -10.54 14.39
CA LYS A 270 11.46 -11.31 15.34
C LYS A 270 11.77 -12.80 15.30
N THR A 271 12.51 -13.27 14.29
CA THR A 271 12.88 -14.68 14.09
C THR A 271 14.37 -14.80 13.78
N ASP A 272 14.98 -15.94 14.12
CA ASP A 272 16.40 -16.23 13.91
C ASP A 272 16.80 -16.46 12.43
N ARG A 273 15.90 -16.20 11.48
CA ARG A 273 16.17 -16.29 10.05
C ARG A 273 16.85 -15.02 9.52
N ALA A 274 18.15 -14.93 9.77
CA ALA A 274 19.02 -13.86 9.22
C ALA A 274 19.22 -14.00 7.68
N ASP A 275 18.71 -15.05 7.06
CA ASP A 275 19.05 -15.45 5.69
C ASP A 275 18.12 -14.91 4.59
N ALA A 276 17.04 -14.23 4.96
CA ALA A 276 15.95 -13.87 4.04
C ALA A 276 16.05 -12.46 3.44
N CYS A 277 17.22 -11.82 3.50
CA CYS A 277 17.37 -10.49 2.92
C CYS A 277 17.99 -10.58 1.52
N ASP A 278 17.13 -10.67 0.48
CA ASP A 278 17.51 -10.62 -0.94
C ASP A 278 17.90 -9.20 -1.40
N MET A 279 18.26 -8.30 -0.47
CA MET A 279 18.63 -6.96 -0.82
C MET A 279 20.11 -6.90 -1.23
N HIS A 280 20.35 -6.57 -2.49
CA HIS A 280 21.68 -6.38 -3.06
C HIS A 280 21.91 -4.91 -3.33
N VAL A 281 22.71 -4.24 -2.50
CA VAL A 281 23.15 -2.87 -2.73
C VAL A 281 24.53 -2.90 -3.37
N ASP A 282 24.65 -2.34 -4.57
CA ASP A 282 25.90 -2.37 -5.35
C ASP A 282 26.91 -1.34 -4.84
N THR A 283 26.45 -0.21 -4.31
CA THR A 283 27.31 0.91 -3.90
C THR A 283 26.78 1.57 -2.63
N ILE A 284 27.67 1.76 -1.66
CA ILE A 284 27.42 2.57 -0.47
C ILE A 284 28.47 3.67 -0.43
N GLU A 285 28.03 4.92 -0.56
CA GLU A 285 28.84 6.10 -0.41
C GLU A 285 28.66 6.63 1.01
N ILE A 286 29.73 6.62 1.81
CA ILE A 286 29.73 7.13 3.17
C ILE A 286 30.62 8.36 3.17
N ALA A 287 30.10 9.52 3.56
CA ALA A 287 30.94 10.67 3.84
C ALA A 287 31.83 10.35 5.04
N PRO A 288 33.16 10.61 4.94
CA PRO A 288 34.09 10.19 5.95
C PRO A 288 33.75 10.83 7.30
N LYS A 289 33.47 10.06 8.30
CA LYS A 289 33.57 10.35 9.75
C LYS A 289 33.18 9.14 10.60
N ASP A 290 33.90 8.94 11.67
CA ASP A 290 33.63 8.32 12.98
C ASP A 290 32.42 7.38 13.15
N PHE A 291 32.17 6.48 12.18
CA PHE A 291 31.27 5.37 12.43
C PHE A 291 31.95 4.37 13.37
N ASP A 292 31.30 4.04 14.47
CA ASP A 292 31.74 2.96 15.32
C ASP A 292 31.61 1.58 14.63
N ALA A 293 32.36 0.61 15.11
CA ALA A 293 32.34 -0.74 14.55
C ALA A 293 30.95 -1.37 14.57
N ASN A 294 30.08 -1.01 15.53
CA ASN A 294 28.70 -1.52 15.60
C ASN A 294 27.83 -0.97 14.46
N SER A 295 28.00 0.30 14.11
CA SER A 295 27.28 0.92 12.96
C SER A 295 27.70 0.29 11.63
N LEU A 296 29.00 0.03 11.42
CA LEU A 296 29.52 -0.67 10.23
C LEU A 296 29.03 -2.11 10.17
N TYR A 297 29.06 -2.82 11.30
CA TYR A 297 28.53 -4.18 11.40
C TYR A 297 27.01 -4.22 11.13
N ALA A 298 26.25 -3.26 11.67
CA ALA A 298 24.82 -3.15 11.41
C ALA A 298 24.51 -2.95 9.92
N LEU A 299 25.30 -2.12 9.24
CA LEU A 299 25.19 -1.88 7.81
C LEU A 299 25.49 -3.17 7.01
N GLY A 300 26.65 -3.80 7.26
CA GLY A 300 27.09 -5.01 6.57
C GLY A 300 26.16 -6.20 6.78
N SER A 301 25.76 -6.48 8.03
CA SER A 301 24.88 -7.61 8.36
C SER A 301 23.46 -7.45 7.84
N SER A 302 23.03 -6.22 7.48
CA SER A 302 21.67 -5.94 7.02
C SER A 302 21.53 -5.90 5.50
N LEU A 303 22.62 -5.75 4.76
CA LEU A 303 22.60 -5.55 3.30
C LEU A 303 23.00 -6.78 2.47
N GLY A 304 23.18 -7.93 3.09
CA GLY A 304 23.43 -9.21 2.42
C GLY A 304 24.87 -9.69 2.45
N LYS A 305 25.07 -10.96 2.08
CA LYS A 305 26.31 -11.76 2.27
C LYS A 305 27.55 -11.23 1.52
N ASN A 306 27.41 -10.28 0.58
CA ASN A 306 28.51 -9.83 -0.28
C ASN A 306 29.16 -8.51 0.17
N ILE A 307 28.61 -7.86 1.20
CA ILE A 307 29.27 -6.70 1.80
C ILE A 307 29.99 -7.22 3.05
N THR A 308 31.23 -7.67 2.85
CA THR A 308 32.10 -8.01 3.97
C THR A 308 32.53 -6.72 4.68
N ILE A 309 32.83 -6.80 5.98
CA ILE A 309 33.43 -5.69 6.74
C ILE A 309 34.65 -5.17 6.00
N GLU A 310 35.42 -6.04 5.38
CA GLU A 310 36.59 -5.73 4.54
C GLU A 310 36.25 -4.88 3.31
N SER A 311 35.11 -5.13 2.66
CA SER A 311 34.61 -4.31 1.55
C SER A 311 34.12 -2.94 2.01
N LEU A 312 33.49 -2.87 3.20
CA LEU A 312 33.12 -1.61 3.85
C LEU A 312 34.35 -0.82 4.28
N MET A 313 35.38 -1.49 4.80
CA MET A 313 36.66 -0.89 5.21
C MET A 313 37.45 -0.31 4.04
N LYS A 314 37.36 -0.90 2.83
CA LYS A 314 37.95 -0.35 1.60
C LYS A 314 37.22 0.90 1.09
N LEU A 315 35.98 1.13 1.51
CA LEU A 315 35.20 2.34 1.18
C LEU A 315 35.52 3.51 2.14
N LEU A 316 36.21 3.24 3.24
CA LEU A 316 36.66 4.26 4.20
C LEU A 316 38.11 4.63 3.88
N PRO A 317 38.44 5.90 3.64
CA PRO A 317 39.84 6.30 3.46
C PRO A 317 40.63 6.04 4.77
N ASP A 318 41.85 5.60 4.62
CA ASP A 318 43.00 5.25 5.50
C ASP A 318 43.04 5.65 6.98
N GLN A 319 41.94 5.90 7.67
CA GLN A 319 41.93 6.44 9.04
C GLN A 319 41.31 5.56 10.15
N ILE A 320 41.10 4.27 9.91
CA ILE A 320 40.73 3.38 11.01
C ILE A 320 41.99 2.71 11.53
N THR A 321 42.73 3.38 12.42
CA THR A 321 43.70 2.75 13.30
C THR A 321 42.98 2.10 14.47
N TYR A 322 42.98 0.76 14.49
CA TYR A 322 42.55 0.00 15.66
C TYR A 322 43.52 0.36 16.85
N LYS A 323 42.98 0.89 17.90
CA LYS A 323 43.59 0.88 19.20
C LYS A 323 42.94 -0.16 20.08
#